data_ac353065a957cb06151aefd732a068f2
#
_entry.id   ac353065a957cb06151aefd732a068f2
#
_cell.length_a   1.000
_cell.length_b   1.000
_cell.length_c   1.000
_cell.angle_alpha   90.00
_cell.angle_beta   90.00
_cell.angle_gamma   90.00
#
_symmetry.space_group_name_H-M   'P 1'
#
loop_
_entity.id
_entity.type
_entity.pdbx_description
1 polymer ?
#
loop_
_entity_poly.entity_id
_entity_poly.type
_entity_poly.pdbx_seq_one_letter_code
_entity_poly.pdbx_strand_id
1 'polypeptide(L)'
;MRSSFRTGESLQWVRVHNLPDFVYFNHSIHVKKGMGCETCHGRVDQMPLMQQQNSLQMEWCLNCHRNPENYVRPRSEITTMGYRPSVPQSVIGPQLVKEYGINSLTSCSTCHR
;
A
#
# COMPACT_ATOMS: atom_id res chain seq x y z
N MET A 1 0.85 19.45 -19.95
CA MET A 1 -0.47 18.96 -20.36
C MET A 1 -0.96 19.52 -21.70
N ARG A 2 -0.88 20.84 -21.90
CA ARG A 2 -1.33 21.48 -23.16
C ARG A 2 -0.59 20.97 -24.41
N SER A 3 0.73 20.75 -24.28
CA SER A 3 1.52 20.26 -25.41
C SER A 3 1.15 18.81 -25.77
N SER A 4 0.88 17.95 -24.78
CA SER A 4 0.40 16.58 -25.02
C SER A 4 -0.95 16.57 -25.72
N PHE A 5 -1.84 17.48 -25.35
CA PHE A 5 -3.14 17.61 -25.97
C PHE A 5 -3.01 18.00 -27.45
N ARG A 6 -2.09 18.93 -27.77
CA ARG A 6 -1.88 19.41 -29.14
C ARG A 6 -1.18 18.41 -30.04
N THR A 7 -0.18 17.71 -29.51
CA THR A 7 0.66 16.79 -30.31
C THR A 7 0.18 15.37 -30.30
N GLY A 8 -0.70 15.01 -29.34
CA GLY A 8 -1.14 13.63 -29.15
C GLY A 8 -0.11 12.74 -28.48
N GLU A 9 0.99 13.30 -28.01
CA GLU A 9 2.03 12.56 -27.29
C GLU A 9 1.63 12.30 -25.84
N SER A 10 2.07 11.18 -25.28
CA SER A 10 1.81 10.83 -23.90
C SER A 10 2.49 11.82 -22.95
N LEU A 11 1.84 12.05 -21.80
CA LEU A 11 2.43 12.85 -20.73
C LEU A 11 3.71 12.18 -20.21
N GLN A 12 4.71 13.02 -19.93
CA GLN A 12 5.94 12.56 -19.30
C GLN A 12 5.72 12.50 -17.79
N TRP A 13 5.56 11.28 -17.26
CA TRP A 13 5.33 11.07 -15.83
C TRP A 13 6.65 10.85 -15.10
N VAL A 14 6.79 11.48 -13.93
CA VAL A 14 7.91 11.22 -13.02
C VAL A 14 7.49 10.11 -12.07
N ARG A 15 8.29 9.05 -12.00
CA ARG A 15 8.05 7.93 -11.11
C ARG A 15 8.46 8.31 -9.68
N VAL A 16 7.46 8.56 -8.82
CA VAL A 16 7.69 8.99 -7.43
C VAL A 16 8.04 7.81 -6.53
N HIS A 17 7.22 6.75 -6.58
CA HIS A 17 7.45 5.52 -5.82
C HIS A 17 8.19 4.53 -6.70
N ASN A 18 9.35 4.08 -6.25
CA ASN A 18 10.21 3.21 -7.04
C ASN A 18 10.83 2.13 -6.17
N LEU A 19 10.80 0.89 -6.67
CA LEU A 19 11.46 -0.25 -6.05
C LEU A 19 12.56 -0.76 -6.98
N PRO A 20 13.64 -1.38 -6.43
CA PRO A 20 14.63 -2.06 -7.25
C PRO A 20 13.98 -3.14 -8.12
N ASP A 21 14.57 -3.39 -9.29
CA ASP A 21 14.00 -4.34 -10.26
C ASP A 21 13.95 -5.78 -9.73
N PHE A 22 14.74 -6.13 -8.72
CA PHE A 22 14.73 -7.44 -8.09
C PHE A 22 13.64 -7.63 -7.05
N VAL A 23 12.82 -6.61 -6.80
CA VAL A 23 11.68 -6.66 -5.88
C VAL A 23 10.39 -6.63 -6.68
N TYR A 24 9.55 -7.63 -6.45
CA TYR A 24 8.26 -7.77 -7.14
C TYR A 24 7.14 -7.41 -6.18
N PHE A 25 6.34 -6.42 -6.56
CA PHE A 25 5.21 -5.94 -5.77
C PHE A 25 3.94 -5.97 -6.61
N ASN A 26 2.88 -6.51 -6.04
CA ASN A 26 1.58 -6.61 -6.70
C ASN A 26 0.54 -5.90 -5.86
N HIS A 27 0.02 -4.79 -6.36
CA HIS A 27 -1.03 -4.01 -5.70
C HIS A 27 -2.31 -4.80 -5.49
N SER A 28 -2.69 -5.64 -6.44
CA SER A 28 -4.00 -6.30 -6.42
C SER A 28 -4.21 -7.18 -5.19
N ILE A 29 -3.17 -7.92 -4.78
CA ILE A 29 -3.28 -8.79 -3.62
C ILE A 29 -3.35 -7.97 -2.32
N HIS A 30 -2.63 -6.87 -2.24
CA HIS A 30 -2.66 -5.99 -1.07
C HIS A 30 -4.03 -5.34 -0.89
N VAL A 31 -4.61 -4.83 -1.97
CA VAL A 31 -5.96 -4.25 -1.95
C VAL A 31 -7.00 -5.31 -1.58
N LYS A 32 -6.90 -6.49 -2.19
CA LYS A 32 -7.83 -7.60 -1.93
C LYS A 32 -7.82 -8.04 -0.47
N LYS A 33 -6.65 -8.01 0.17
CA LYS A 33 -6.49 -8.45 1.55
C LYS A 33 -6.72 -7.36 2.59
N GLY A 34 -7.21 -6.20 2.18
CA GLY A 34 -7.62 -5.16 3.12
C GLY A 34 -6.52 -4.20 3.55
N MET A 35 -5.48 -4.05 2.74
CA MET A 35 -4.43 -3.05 2.99
C MET A 35 -4.85 -1.70 2.45
N GLY A 36 -4.86 -0.68 3.30
CA GLY A 36 -5.25 0.67 2.88
C GLY A 36 -4.17 1.37 2.08
N CYS A 37 -4.59 2.17 1.11
CA CYS A 37 -3.67 2.96 0.29
C CYS A 37 -2.81 3.89 1.15
N GLU A 38 -3.44 4.52 2.15
CA GLU A 38 -2.79 5.45 3.08
C GLU A 38 -1.65 4.79 3.86
N THR A 39 -1.77 3.51 4.18
CA THR A 39 -0.75 2.78 4.96
C THR A 39 0.62 2.85 4.29
N CYS A 40 0.65 2.77 2.96
CA CYS A 40 1.89 2.81 2.18
C CYS A 40 2.20 4.20 1.65
N HIS A 41 1.19 4.94 1.21
CA HIS A 41 1.36 6.21 0.50
C HIS A 41 1.19 7.45 1.38
N GLY A 42 0.66 7.30 2.60
CA GLY A 42 0.34 8.42 3.47
C GLY A 42 -0.89 9.19 2.98
N ARG A 43 -1.09 10.40 3.51
CA ARG A 43 -2.24 11.26 3.19
C ARG A 43 -2.06 11.94 1.83
N VAL A 44 -2.17 11.16 0.76
CA VAL A 44 -2.01 11.67 -0.61
C VAL A 44 -3.06 12.72 -0.99
N ASP A 45 -4.22 12.68 -0.33
CA ASP A 45 -5.29 13.66 -0.52
C ASP A 45 -4.90 15.07 -0.04
N GLN A 46 -3.87 15.18 0.80
CA GLN A 46 -3.35 16.44 1.31
C GLN A 46 -2.01 16.85 0.67
N MET A 47 -1.54 16.10 -0.30
CA MET A 47 -0.28 16.38 -0.98
C MET A 47 -0.52 17.25 -2.21
N PRO A 48 -0.01 18.51 -2.24
CA PRO A 48 -0.08 19.34 -3.45
C PRO A 48 0.71 18.71 -4.60
N LEU A 49 1.86 18.09 -4.26
CA LEU A 49 2.67 17.28 -5.17
C LEU A 49 2.90 15.93 -4.50
N MET A 50 2.75 14.84 -5.26
CA MET A 50 2.96 13.50 -4.76
C MET A 50 4.40 13.32 -4.31
N GLN A 51 4.59 12.75 -3.11
CA GLN A 51 5.91 12.43 -2.58
C GLN A 51 5.89 11.04 -1.95
N GLN A 52 7.06 10.40 -1.91
CA GLN A 52 7.22 9.11 -1.26
C GLN A 52 7.27 9.31 0.26
N GLN A 53 6.26 8.82 0.96
CA GLN A 53 6.12 9.00 2.41
C GLN A 53 6.98 8.00 3.19
N ASN A 54 7.08 6.77 2.73
CA ASN A 54 7.80 5.70 3.39
C ASN A 54 9.01 5.26 2.55
N SER A 55 10.03 4.70 3.23
CA SER A 55 11.29 4.35 2.56
C SER A 55 11.16 3.21 1.55
N LEU A 56 10.16 2.33 1.71
CA LEU A 56 9.95 1.13 0.91
C LEU A 56 11.15 0.17 0.94
N GLN A 57 11.96 0.25 2.00
CA GLN A 57 13.06 -0.69 2.23
C GLN A 57 12.54 -2.02 2.74
N MET A 58 13.35 -3.07 2.65
CA MET A 58 12.95 -4.43 3.01
C MET A 58 12.35 -4.53 4.42
N GLU A 59 12.99 -3.91 5.41
CA GLU A 59 12.49 -3.94 6.80
C GLU A 59 11.13 -3.26 6.93
N TRP A 60 10.89 -2.20 6.18
CA TRP A 60 9.59 -1.54 6.20
C TRP A 60 8.48 -2.48 5.71
N CYS A 61 8.74 -3.21 4.63
CA CYS A 61 7.80 -4.20 4.11
C CYS A 61 7.61 -5.36 5.10
N LEU A 62 8.71 -5.85 5.68
CA LEU A 62 8.67 -6.97 6.62
C LEU A 62 7.95 -6.63 7.93
N ASN A 63 8.00 -5.38 8.38
CA ASN A 63 7.25 -4.97 9.57
C ASN A 63 5.76 -5.24 9.40
N CYS A 64 5.21 -4.93 8.22
CA CYS A 64 3.83 -5.22 7.91
C CYS A 64 3.58 -6.73 7.73
N HIS A 65 4.48 -7.42 7.03
CA HIS A 65 4.34 -8.86 6.78
C HIS A 65 4.45 -9.72 8.05
N ARG A 66 5.21 -9.25 9.05
CA ARG A 66 5.31 -9.92 10.35
C ARG A 66 4.05 -9.75 11.20
N ASN A 67 3.40 -8.60 11.09
CA ASN A 67 2.26 -8.23 11.93
C ASN A 67 1.14 -7.59 11.09
N PRO A 68 0.54 -8.34 10.13
CA PRO A 68 -0.50 -7.76 9.26
C PRO A 68 -1.73 -7.30 10.02
N GLU A 69 -2.00 -7.86 11.19
CA GLU A 69 -3.13 -7.48 12.03
C GLU A 69 -3.09 -6.02 12.50
N ASN A 70 -1.92 -5.40 12.50
CA ASN A 70 -1.78 -3.99 12.88
C ASN A 70 -2.17 -3.03 11.77
N TYR A 71 -2.30 -3.51 10.53
CA TYR A 71 -2.46 -2.66 9.34
C TYR A 71 -3.69 -2.95 8.52
N VAL A 72 -4.30 -4.14 8.69
CA VAL A 72 -5.49 -4.53 7.93
C VAL A 72 -6.69 -3.69 8.33
N ARG A 73 -7.51 -3.31 7.35
CA ARG A 73 -8.75 -2.56 7.58
C ARG A 73 -9.90 -3.19 6.80
N PRO A 74 -11.17 -2.88 7.14
CA PRO A 74 -12.31 -3.35 6.35
C PRO A 74 -12.15 -2.93 4.89
N ARG A 75 -12.54 -3.80 3.96
CA ARG A 75 -12.41 -3.53 2.53
C ARG A 75 -13.12 -2.26 2.09
N SER A 76 -14.21 -1.87 2.77
CA SER A 76 -14.94 -0.63 2.49
C SER A 76 -14.11 0.61 2.80
N GLU A 77 -13.06 0.49 3.60
CA GLU A 77 -12.25 1.61 4.11
C GLU A 77 -10.85 1.65 3.47
N ILE A 78 -10.58 0.84 2.44
CA ILE A 78 -9.24 0.75 1.82
C ILE A 78 -8.81 2.09 1.23
N THR A 79 -9.71 2.79 0.58
CA THR A 79 -9.43 4.06 -0.07
C THR A 79 -9.69 5.28 0.81
N THR A 80 -10.16 5.07 2.05
CA THR A 80 -10.47 6.17 2.95
C THR A 80 -9.19 6.77 3.54
N MET A 81 -8.93 8.03 3.25
CA MET A 81 -7.81 8.76 3.85
C MET A 81 -8.19 9.25 5.24
N GLY A 82 -7.22 9.20 6.16
CA GLY A 82 -7.46 9.56 7.56
C GLY A 82 -8.35 8.57 8.28
N TYR A 83 -8.36 7.31 7.85
CA TYR A 83 -9.15 6.25 8.46
C TYR A 83 -8.82 6.08 9.94
N ARG A 84 -9.87 6.04 10.76
CA ARG A 84 -9.77 5.71 12.19
C ARG A 84 -10.78 4.60 12.50
N PRO A 85 -10.33 3.45 13.03
CA PRO A 85 -11.27 2.37 13.33
C PRO A 85 -12.22 2.76 14.46
N SER A 86 -13.47 2.39 14.33
CA SER A 86 -14.47 2.54 15.38
C SER A 86 -14.22 1.57 16.53
N VAL A 87 -13.54 0.45 16.24
CA VAL A 87 -13.12 -0.56 17.19
C VAL A 87 -11.60 -0.55 17.24
N PRO A 88 -10.95 -0.75 18.41
CA PRO A 88 -9.50 -0.78 18.48
C PRO A 88 -8.88 -1.76 17.49
N GLN A 89 -7.78 -1.36 16.86
CA GLN A 89 -7.10 -2.19 15.85
C GLN A 89 -6.65 -3.54 16.44
N SER A 90 -6.32 -3.57 17.73
CA SER A 90 -5.94 -4.81 18.42
C SER A 90 -7.09 -5.83 18.50
N VAL A 91 -8.35 -5.38 18.35
CA VAL A 91 -9.53 -6.24 18.35
C VAL A 91 -9.93 -6.60 16.92
N ILE A 92 -10.05 -5.60 16.05
CA ILE A 92 -10.54 -5.82 14.67
C ILE A 92 -9.47 -6.44 13.77
N GLY A 93 -8.19 -6.14 13.99
CA GLY A 93 -7.09 -6.63 13.17
C GLY A 93 -7.02 -8.15 13.07
N PRO A 94 -6.89 -8.87 14.20
CA PRO A 94 -6.86 -10.33 14.17
C PRO A 94 -8.09 -10.95 13.55
N GLN A 95 -9.28 -10.36 13.79
CA GLN A 95 -10.53 -10.82 13.20
C GLN A 95 -10.51 -10.70 11.67
N LEU A 96 -10.05 -9.57 11.14
CA LEU A 96 -9.95 -9.35 9.69
C LEU A 96 -8.87 -10.23 9.05
N VAL A 97 -7.76 -10.45 9.73
CA VAL A 97 -6.71 -11.38 9.26
C VAL A 97 -7.30 -12.77 9.05
N LYS A 98 -8.08 -13.24 9.99
CA LYS A 98 -8.74 -14.55 9.87
C LYS A 98 -9.80 -14.56 8.77
N GLU A 99 -10.62 -13.51 8.69
CA GLU A 99 -11.70 -13.39 7.71
C GLU A 99 -11.17 -13.32 6.29
N TYR A 100 -10.09 -12.58 6.07
CA TYR A 100 -9.52 -12.39 4.73
C TYR A 100 -8.44 -13.43 4.38
N GLY A 101 -8.16 -14.36 5.27
CA GLY A 101 -7.17 -15.41 5.03
C GLY A 101 -5.75 -14.87 4.80
N ILE A 102 -5.33 -13.91 5.63
CA ILE A 102 -4.02 -13.29 5.51
C ILE A 102 -2.97 -14.15 6.23
N ASN A 103 -1.85 -14.42 5.54
CA ASN A 103 -0.73 -15.15 6.10
C ASN A 103 0.48 -14.24 6.24
N SER A 104 1.31 -14.48 7.26
CA SER A 104 2.57 -13.78 7.41
C SER A 104 3.61 -14.34 6.46
N LEU A 105 3.80 -13.67 5.32
CA LEU A 105 4.72 -14.10 4.27
C LEU A 105 6.05 -13.36 4.44
N THR A 106 7.02 -14.02 5.07
CA THR A 106 8.32 -13.41 5.36
C THR A 106 9.50 -14.10 4.64
N SER A 107 9.22 -15.08 3.77
CA SER A 107 10.27 -15.72 3.00
C SER A 107 10.77 -14.79 1.89
N CYS A 108 12.05 -14.94 1.55
CA CYS A 108 12.68 -14.08 0.53
C CYS A 108 11.98 -14.16 -0.82
N SER A 109 11.51 -15.36 -1.20
CA SER A 109 10.83 -15.59 -2.48
C SER A 109 9.46 -14.90 -2.59
N THR A 110 8.91 -14.39 -1.49
CA THR A 110 7.66 -13.62 -1.52
C THR A 110 7.82 -12.33 -2.31
N CYS A 111 8.95 -11.66 -2.16
CA CYS A 111 9.27 -10.39 -2.82
C CYS A 111 10.35 -10.54 -3.90
N HIS A 112 11.26 -11.50 -3.74
CA HIS A 112 12.37 -11.71 -4.67
C HIS A 112 12.17 -13.02 -5.44
N ARG A 113 12.25 -12.96 -6.75
CA ARG A 113 12.04 -14.13 -7.63
C ARG A 113 13.21 -14.41 -8.52
#